data_daf6545d36e49b780ed292c9aff3c695
#
_entry.id   daf6545d36e49b780ed292c9aff3c695
#
_cell.length_a   1.000
_cell.length_b   1.000
_cell.length_c   1.000
_cell.angle_alpha   90.00
_cell.angle_beta   90.00
_cell.angle_gamma   90.00
#
_symmetry.space_group_name_H-M   'P 1'
#
loop_
_entity.id
_entity.type
_entity.pdbx_description
1 polymer ?
#
loop_
_entity_poly.entity_id
_entity_poly.type
_entity_poly.pdbx_seq_one_letter_code
_entity_poly.pdbx_strand_id
1 'polypeptide(L)'
;MLKRLPDHELFEQVAGPSGETDLYLRRDVFVRNFAKDFPEDRATELWAAQRTAATAAFDTPVTRAAWHDIPSWYFISTGDEIITPAAEHAMAKRADADVTEFSGGSHLTLVSHPDAVTDVILAAARSLG
;
A
#
# COMPACT_ATOMS: atom_id res chain seq x y z
N MET A 1 19.84 5.53 -0.63
CA MET A 1 18.65 6.42 -0.72
C MET A 1 17.84 5.96 -1.91
N LEU A 2 16.78 5.19 -1.69
CA LEU A 2 15.92 4.72 -2.75
C LEU A 2 15.09 5.91 -3.27
N LYS A 3 15.15 6.12 -4.57
CA LYS A 3 14.56 7.27 -5.25
C LYS A 3 13.04 7.03 -5.33
N ARG A 4 12.30 7.55 -4.36
CA ARG A 4 10.84 7.66 -4.47
C ARG A 4 10.54 8.53 -5.68
N LEU A 5 9.67 8.08 -6.56
CA LEU A 5 9.17 8.94 -7.63
C LEU A 5 8.49 10.16 -7.01
N PRO A 6 8.70 11.37 -7.55
CA PRO A 6 7.99 12.56 -7.07
C PRO A 6 6.47 12.36 -7.20
N ASP A 7 5.71 12.90 -6.26
CA ASP A 7 4.26 12.69 -6.20
C ASP A 7 3.52 13.08 -7.49
N HIS A 8 4.01 14.11 -8.21
CA HIS A 8 3.48 14.51 -9.53
C HIS A 8 3.76 13.51 -10.66
N GLU A 9 4.70 12.58 -10.46
CA GLU A 9 4.95 11.49 -11.40
C GLU A 9 4.09 10.26 -11.09
N LEU A 10 3.58 10.14 -9.86
CA LEU A 10 2.73 9.02 -9.43
C LEU A 10 1.25 9.29 -9.71
N PHE A 11 0.79 10.51 -9.46
CA PHE A 11 -0.62 10.83 -9.41
C PHE A 11 -1.04 11.88 -10.45
N GLU A 12 -2.30 11.76 -10.89
CA GLU A 12 -3.06 12.83 -11.52
C GLU A 12 -3.94 13.48 -10.47
N GLN A 13 -4.02 14.81 -10.48
CA GLN A 13 -4.93 15.56 -9.64
C GLN A 13 -6.28 15.69 -10.34
N VAL A 14 -7.34 15.38 -9.62
CA VAL A 14 -8.73 15.53 -10.10
C VAL A 14 -9.53 16.35 -9.09
N ALA A 15 -10.53 17.07 -9.58
CA ALA A 15 -11.43 17.80 -8.70
C ALA A 15 -12.38 16.80 -8.00
N GLY A 16 -12.41 16.85 -6.69
CA GLY A 16 -13.38 16.09 -5.90
C GLY A 16 -14.76 16.72 -5.93
N PRO A 17 -15.80 15.99 -5.47
CA PRO A 17 -17.21 16.42 -5.55
C PRO A 17 -17.51 17.73 -4.83
N SER A 18 -16.74 18.07 -3.80
CA SER A 18 -16.94 19.27 -2.97
C SER A 18 -15.88 20.37 -3.24
N GLY A 19 -15.12 20.23 -4.33
CA GLY A 19 -14.09 21.19 -4.74
C GLY A 19 -12.72 20.95 -4.11
N GLU A 20 -12.54 19.87 -3.35
CA GLU A 20 -11.25 19.38 -2.87
C GLU A 20 -10.40 18.83 -4.02
N THR A 21 -9.11 18.67 -3.78
CA THR A 21 -8.23 17.99 -4.72
C THR A 21 -8.07 16.53 -4.32
N ASP A 22 -8.43 15.66 -5.23
CA ASP A 22 -8.23 14.22 -5.13
C ASP A 22 -7.06 13.76 -6.00
N LEU A 23 -6.47 12.65 -5.63
CA LEU A 23 -5.38 11.99 -6.33
C LEU A 23 -5.87 10.71 -6.99
N TYR A 24 -5.48 10.52 -8.23
CA TYR A 24 -5.73 9.32 -9.01
C TYR A 24 -4.38 8.75 -9.48
N LEU A 25 -4.10 7.49 -9.20
CA LEU A 25 -2.83 6.91 -9.61
C LEU A 25 -2.78 6.78 -11.13
N ARG A 26 -1.72 7.28 -11.75
CA ARG A 26 -1.55 7.25 -13.22
C ARG A 26 -1.55 5.82 -13.73
N ARG A 27 -2.16 5.61 -14.91
CA ARG A 27 -2.30 4.27 -15.49
C ARG A 27 -0.95 3.57 -15.69
N ASP A 28 0.04 4.27 -16.22
CA ASP A 28 1.36 3.70 -16.48
C ASP A 28 2.08 3.29 -15.19
N VAL A 29 1.97 4.08 -14.14
CA VAL A 29 2.51 3.76 -12.81
C VAL A 29 1.75 2.59 -12.19
N PHE A 30 0.43 2.59 -12.28
CA PHE A 30 -0.39 1.51 -11.74
C PHE A 30 -0.01 0.17 -12.36
N VAL A 31 0.01 0.09 -13.69
CA VAL A 31 0.25 -1.16 -14.43
C VAL A 31 1.70 -1.63 -14.26
N ARG A 32 2.68 -0.73 -14.30
CA ARG A 32 4.10 -1.10 -14.33
C ARG A 32 4.73 -1.28 -12.95
N ASN A 33 4.21 -0.58 -11.92
CA ASN A 33 4.83 -0.55 -10.60
C ASN A 33 3.88 -1.01 -9.48
N PHE A 34 2.64 -0.49 -9.46
CA PHE A 34 1.67 -0.75 -8.39
C PHE A 34 1.11 -2.19 -8.44
N ALA A 35 0.85 -2.69 -9.65
CA ALA A 35 0.27 -4.01 -9.93
C ALA A 35 1.15 -4.83 -10.90
N LYS A 36 2.48 -4.70 -10.79
CA LYS A 36 3.43 -5.29 -11.76
C LYS A 36 3.46 -6.81 -11.79
N ASP A 37 2.92 -7.47 -10.79
CA ASP A 37 2.79 -8.92 -10.69
C ASP A 37 1.49 -9.46 -11.29
N PHE A 38 0.69 -8.58 -11.93
CA PHE A 38 -0.47 -8.96 -12.72
C PHE A 38 -0.19 -8.94 -14.23
N PRO A 39 -0.92 -9.74 -15.04
CA PRO A 39 -1.01 -9.51 -16.47
C PRO A 39 -1.50 -8.09 -16.77
N GLU A 40 -1.01 -7.47 -17.87
CA GLU A 40 -1.28 -6.05 -18.16
C GLU A 40 -2.78 -5.73 -18.31
N ASP A 41 -3.55 -6.63 -18.92
CA ASP A 41 -5.01 -6.51 -19.07
C ASP A 41 -5.69 -6.43 -17.70
N ARG A 42 -5.33 -7.34 -16.80
CA ARG A 42 -5.87 -7.37 -15.44
C ARG A 42 -5.45 -6.15 -14.62
N ALA A 43 -4.18 -5.74 -14.70
CA ALA A 43 -3.70 -4.52 -14.05
C ALA A 43 -4.44 -3.27 -14.56
N THR A 44 -4.77 -3.22 -15.85
CA THR A 44 -5.56 -2.13 -16.45
C THR A 44 -7.01 -2.11 -15.95
N GLU A 45 -7.64 -3.27 -15.79
CA GLU A 45 -8.98 -3.36 -15.18
C GLU A 45 -8.98 -2.87 -13.73
N LEU A 46 -7.98 -3.29 -12.95
CA LEU A 46 -7.83 -2.87 -11.56
C LEU A 46 -7.57 -1.36 -11.46
N TRP A 47 -6.75 -0.81 -12.37
CA TRP A 47 -6.56 0.64 -12.46
C TRP A 47 -7.88 1.38 -12.72
N ALA A 48 -8.67 0.90 -13.67
CA ALA A 48 -9.95 1.53 -14.00
C ALA A 48 -10.98 1.47 -12.85
N ALA A 49 -10.85 0.47 -11.98
CA ALA A 49 -11.70 0.27 -10.82
C ALA A 49 -11.21 1.02 -9.55
N GLN A 50 -10.04 1.66 -9.59
CA GLN A 50 -9.53 2.39 -8.42
C GLN A 50 -10.45 3.56 -8.05
N ARG A 51 -10.41 3.95 -6.79
CA ARG A 51 -11.07 5.16 -6.28
C ARG A 51 -10.01 6.24 -6.06
N THR A 52 -10.41 7.48 -6.13
CA THR A 52 -9.56 8.62 -5.78
C THR A 52 -9.22 8.62 -4.29
N ALA A 53 -8.10 9.23 -3.94
CA ALA A 53 -7.70 9.51 -2.57
C ALA A 53 -7.61 11.01 -2.36
N ALA A 54 -8.30 11.54 -1.36
CA ALA A 54 -8.21 12.95 -1.01
C ALA A 54 -6.79 13.31 -0.56
N THR A 55 -6.23 14.43 -1.05
CA THR A 55 -4.91 14.92 -0.63
C THR A 55 -4.81 15.10 0.87
N ALA A 56 -5.88 15.57 1.51
CA ALA A 56 -5.96 15.73 2.96
C ALA A 56 -5.70 14.42 3.74
N ALA A 57 -5.95 13.25 3.16
CA ALA A 57 -5.67 11.97 3.81
C ALA A 57 -4.17 11.74 4.04
N PHE A 58 -3.30 12.35 3.22
CA PHE A 58 -1.84 12.25 3.34
C PHE A 58 -1.25 13.31 4.26
N ASP A 59 -1.93 14.43 4.43
CA ASP A 59 -1.44 15.59 5.18
C ASP A 59 -2.00 15.65 6.61
N THR A 60 -3.08 14.93 6.89
CA THR A 60 -3.71 14.94 8.22
C THR A 60 -2.95 14.01 9.18
N PRO A 61 -2.36 14.57 10.25
CA PRO A 61 -1.62 13.75 11.22
C PRO A 61 -2.57 12.86 12.04
N VAL A 62 -2.11 11.65 12.34
CA VAL A 62 -2.80 10.75 13.26
C VAL A 62 -2.54 11.23 14.69
N THR A 63 -3.60 11.56 15.41
CA THR A 63 -3.50 12.09 16.79
C THR A 63 -3.41 10.99 17.85
N ARG A 64 -3.94 9.79 17.55
CA ARG A 64 -3.88 8.59 18.40
C ARG A 64 -3.57 7.38 17.54
N ALA A 65 -2.34 6.91 17.62
CA ALA A 65 -1.88 5.75 16.87
C ALA A 65 -2.11 4.46 17.69
N ALA A 66 -3.05 3.63 17.26
CA ALA A 66 -3.46 2.42 17.99
C ALA A 66 -2.32 1.41 18.19
N TRP A 67 -1.32 1.39 17.32
CA TRP A 67 -0.15 0.50 17.46
C TRP A 67 0.73 0.77 18.69
N HIS A 68 0.52 1.85 19.45
CA HIS A 68 1.18 2.05 20.74
C HIS A 68 0.60 1.18 21.84
N ASP A 69 -0.64 0.75 21.70
CA ASP A 69 -1.38 0.03 22.74
C ASP A 69 -1.85 -1.36 22.28
N ILE A 70 -1.83 -1.63 20.97
CA ILE A 70 -2.39 -2.84 20.37
C ILE A 70 -1.31 -3.55 19.56
N PRO A 71 -1.11 -4.88 19.73
CA PRO A 71 -0.20 -5.66 18.89
C PRO A 71 -0.48 -5.48 17.41
N SER A 72 0.57 -5.40 16.61
CA SER A 72 0.48 -5.10 15.17
C SER A 72 1.26 -6.12 14.35
N TRP A 73 0.77 -6.41 13.16
CA TRP A 73 1.42 -7.26 12.17
C TRP A 73 1.62 -6.48 10.88
N TYR A 74 2.74 -6.67 10.24
CA TYR A 74 3.09 -5.96 9.03
C TYR A 74 3.50 -6.94 7.93
N PHE A 75 2.82 -6.89 6.79
CA PHE A 75 3.15 -7.68 5.62
C PHE A 75 3.94 -6.84 4.64
N ILE A 76 5.13 -7.32 4.23
CA ILE A 76 6.03 -6.61 3.32
C ILE A 76 6.21 -7.42 2.05
N SER A 77 5.91 -6.84 0.90
CA SER A 77 6.26 -7.40 -0.40
C SER A 77 7.63 -6.90 -0.83
N THR A 78 8.62 -7.80 -0.95
CA THR A 78 9.99 -7.38 -1.30
C THR A 78 10.11 -6.81 -2.70
N GLY A 79 9.09 -6.98 -3.53
CA GLY A 79 8.98 -6.41 -4.87
C GLY A 79 8.18 -5.10 -4.95
N ASP A 80 7.72 -4.52 -3.83
CA ASP A 80 7.00 -3.25 -3.85
C ASP A 80 7.90 -2.10 -4.35
N GLU A 81 7.45 -1.42 -5.39
CA GLU A 81 8.12 -0.26 -6.01
C GLU A 81 7.42 1.07 -5.70
N ILE A 82 6.30 1.04 -5.01
CA ILE A 82 5.55 2.22 -4.58
C ILE A 82 6.01 2.64 -3.19
N ILE A 83 5.91 1.73 -2.22
CA ILE A 83 6.51 1.91 -0.90
C ILE A 83 7.66 0.90 -0.81
N THR A 84 8.88 1.40 -0.81
CA THR A 84 10.03 0.49 -0.83
C THR A 84 10.09 -0.39 0.41
N PRO A 85 10.55 -1.64 0.30
CA PRO A 85 10.67 -2.54 1.47
C PRO A 85 11.45 -1.92 2.63
N ALA A 86 12.46 -1.10 2.33
CA ALA A 86 13.22 -0.39 3.37
C ALA A 86 12.35 0.63 4.14
N ALA A 87 11.44 1.32 3.44
CA ALA A 87 10.50 2.25 4.07
C ALA A 87 9.45 1.48 4.88
N GLU A 88 8.95 0.36 4.36
CA GLU A 88 8.00 -0.51 5.06
C GLU A 88 8.61 -1.10 6.34
N HIS A 89 9.87 -1.56 6.30
CA HIS A 89 10.59 -2.00 7.50
C HIS A 89 10.73 -0.89 8.54
N ALA A 90 11.00 0.34 8.12
CA ALA A 90 11.07 1.47 9.04
C ALA A 90 9.71 1.78 9.69
N MET A 91 8.62 1.66 8.92
CA MET A 91 7.25 1.82 9.44
C MET A 91 6.86 0.68 10.38
N ALA A 92 7.14 -0.57 10.02
CA ALA A 92 6.90 -1.74 10.86
C ALA A 92 7.65 -1.65 12.20
N LYS A 93 8.92 -1.26 12.14
CA LYS A 93 9.74 -1.03 13.35
C LYS A 93 9.15 0.06 14.25
N ARG A 94 8.67 1.16 13.66
CA ARG A 94 8.02 2.24 14.42
C ARG A 94 6.74 1.79 15.11
N ALA A 95 6.01 0.86 14.48
CA ALA A 95 4.78 0.29 15.00
C ALA A 95 5.02 -0.89 15.97
N ASP A 96 6.28 -1.29 16.21
CA ASP A 96 6.65 -2.50 16.95
C ASP A 96 5.90 -3.75 16.45
N ALA A 97 5.79 -3.87 15.12
CA ALA A 97 4.97 -4.88 14.48
C ALA A 97 5.76 -6.17 14.20
N ASP A 98 5.08 -7.31 14.32
CA ASP A 98 5.57 -8.59 13.81
C ASP A 98 5.57 -8.55 12.27
N VAL A 99 6.74 -8.78 11.65
CA VAL A 99 6.94 -8.65 10.21
C VAL A 99 6.86 -10.01 9.53
N THR A 100 6.08 -10.07 8.46
CA THR A 100 6.10 -11.17 7.49
C THR A 100 6.52 -10.63 6.13
N GLU A 101 7.60 -11.20 5.56
CA GLU A 101 8.05 -10.85 4.22
C GLU A 101 7.55 -11.85 3.18
N PHE A 102 7.05 -11.32 2.06
CA PHE A 102 6.72 -12.06 0.87
C PHE A 102 7.75 -11.78 -0.24
N SER A 103 8.40 -12.81 -0.74
CA SER A 103 9.43 -12.67 -1.77
C SER A 103 8.81 -12.31 -3.12
N GLY A 104 9.16 -11.15 -3.66
CA GLY A 104 8.58 -10.61 -4.90
C GLY A 104 7.28 -9.86 -4.63
N GLY A 105 6.27 -10.10 -5.46
CA GLY A 105 4.98 -9.40 -5.40
C GLY A 105 5.05 -7.95 -5.89
N SER A 106 4.03 -7.19 -5.55
CA SER A 106 3.86 -5.76 -5.85
C SER A 106 3.20 -5.05 -4.67
N HIS A 107 2.83 -3.80 -4.86
CA HIS A 107 1.99 -3.09 -3.88
C HIS A 107 0.59 -3.72 -3.72
N LEU A 108 0.13 -4.46 -4.73
CA LEU A 108 -1.14 -5.21 -4.73
C LEU A 108 -1.00 -6.70 -4.40
N THR A 109 0.03 -7.13 -3.70
CA THR A 109 0.22 -8.54 -3.33
C THR A 109 -0.99 -9.11 -2.58
N LEU A 110 -1.69 -8.30 -1.81
CA LEU A 110 -2.93 -8.74 -1.14
C LEU A 110 -4.04 -9.21 -2.12
N VAL A 111 -3.98 -8.76 -3.39
CA VAL A 111 -4.94 -9.14 -4.44
C VAL A 111 -4.38 -10.25 -5.30
N SER A 112 -3.07 -10.22 -5.62
CA SER A 112 -2.42 -11.25 -6.44
C SER A 112 -2.14 -12.55 -5.68
N HIS A 113 -1.87 -12.45 -4.36
CA HIS A 113 -1.55 -13.57 -3.47
C HIS A 113 -2.35 -13.48 -2.17
N PRO A 114 -3.70 -13.56 -2.24
CA PRO A 114 -4.56 -13.34 -1.08
C PRO A 114 -4.32 -14.35 0.04
N ASP A 115 -3.93 -15.59 -0.28
CA ASP A 115 -3.67 -16.64 0.71
C ASP A 115 -2.51 -16.25 1.64
N ALA A 116 -1.43 -15.68 1.09
CA ALA A 116 -0.27 -15.27 1.87
C ALA A 116 -0.63 -14.18 2.91
N VAL A 117 -1.48 -13.23 2.53
CA VAL A 117 -1.95 -12.17 3.43
C VAL A 117 -2.98 -12.72 4.43
N THR A 118 -3.87 -13.61 3.97
CA THR A 118 -4.86 -14.28 4.83
C THR A 118 -4.18 -15.07 5.94
N ASP A 119 -3.07 -15.77 5.65
CA ASP A 119 -2.31 -16.52 6.64
C ASP A 119 -1.78 -15.61 7.76
N VAL A 120 -1.31 -14.41 7.45
CA VAL A 120 -0.88 -13.42 8.45
C VAL A 120 -2.05 -12.96 9.31
N ILE A 121 -3.21 -12.68 8.69
CA ILE A 121 -4.42 -12.27 9.42
C ILE A 121 -4.87 -13.38 10.37
N LEU A 122 -4.88 -14.63 9.90
CA LEU A 122 -5.27 -15.78 10.73
C LEU A 122 -4.27 -16.05 11.85
N ALA A 123 -2.97 -15.88 11.60
CA ALA A 123 -1.94 -16.00 12.62
C ALA A 123 -2.10 -14.92 13.70
N ALA A 124 -2.33 -13.67 13.29
CA ALA A 124 -2.61 -12.57 14.19
C ALA A 124 -3.85 -12.85 15.08
N ALA A 125 -4.95 -13.28 14.47
CA ALA A 125 -6.18 -13.61 15.19
C ALA A 125 -5.98 -14.72 16.22
N ARG A 126 -5.24 -15.79 15.85
CA ARG A 126 -4.94 -16.90 16.77
C ARG A 126 -4.03 -16.52 17.92
N SER A 127 -3.16 -15.54 17.74
CA SER A 127 -2.24 -15.09 18.81
C SER A 127 -2.93 -14.24 19.88
N LEU A 128 -4.12 -13.73 19.60
CA LEU A 128 -4.90 -12.88 20.51
C LEU A 128 -6.01 -13.64 21.24
N GLY A 129 -6.31 -14.84 20.85
CA GLY A 129 -7.37 -15.68 21.41
C GLY A 129 -6.88 -16.94 22.04
#